data_70616f0da0847e21e7adb00418d7f1d4
#
_entry.id   70616f0da0847e21e7adb00418d7f1d4
#
_cell.length_a   1.000
_cell.length_b   1.000
_cell.length_c   1.000
_cell.angle_alpha   90.00
_cell.angle_beta   90.00
_cell.angle_gamma   90.00
#
_symmetry.space_group_name_H-M   'P 1'
#
loop_
_entity.id
_entity.type
_entity.pdbx_description
1 polymer ?
#
loop_
_entity_poly.entity_id
_entity_poly.type
_entity_poly.pdbx_seq_one_letter_code
_entity_poly.pdbx_strand_id
1 'polypeptide(L)'
;MNAVGIDVSKGKSTVAILRPFGEVVAAPYDVSHTDSELDRLAKVIKKLPGETRVVMEATGVYYEPVARRLHEHGIFVSVVNPVLISDYGDNTLRKAKTDRKDAVKIASYALSAWLDLVEYKPEEDRRRTLKSLNRQVKKVIKVNTMLKNNLISLTDTAFPGINKLFTSQERPSDGHLKWVDFVAKFSHRDTVAKLSLNAFKKKYKSWCEKNKYHYQDSKAEEIHAHARKSVAGVSAEETFCLMVTKAAEFVNAACENENALKNEMDRLSSTLPEYEVVMGMYGVGKSTGPQLMAEIGDTRRFRNRRAITAFFGYDTEPDDSGQHISKSRPITKKGSPSLRRTLFIIMKTLVTKNRLIILFIHFLIKNVLRGSIIILT
;
A
#
# COMPACT_ATOMS: atom_id res chain seq x y z
N MET A 1 -25.63 -16.83 26.06
CA MET A 1 -24.50 -16.48 25.14
C MET A 1 -24.66 -17.29 23.86
N ASN A 2 -24.66 -16.61 22.69
CA ASN A 2 -24.63 -17.27 21.40
C ASN A 2 -23.45 -16.70 20.60
N ALA A 3 -22.57 -17.54 20.09
CA ALA A 3 -21.47 -17.16 19.22
C ALA A 3 -21.80 -17.53 17.78
N VAL A 4 -21.81 -16.53 16.90
CA VAL A 4 -21.99 -16.72 15.46
C VAL A 4 -20.62 -16.58 14.81
N GLY A 5 -20.07 -17.70 14.34
CA GLY A 5 -18.83 -17.73 13.59
C GLY A 5 -19.12 -17.64 12.09
N ILE A 6 -18.48 -16.71 11.42
CA ILE A 6 -18.63 -16.50 9.99
C ILE A 6 -17.28 -16.66 9.31
N ASP A 7 -17.14 -17.71 8.50
CA ASP A 7 -16.03 -17.84 7.56
C ASP A 7 -16.40 -17.16 6.24
N VAL A 8 -15.66 -16.10 5.91
CA VAL A 8 -16.00 -15.21 4.79
C VAL A 8 -15.18 -15.55 3.56
N SER A 9 -15.86 -15.86 2.45
CA SER A 9 -15.30 -16.08 1.13
C SER A 9 -15.78 -15.01 0.13
N LYS A 10 -15.31 -15.10 -1.10
CA LYS A 10 -15.77 -14.21 -2.17
C LYS A 10 -17.22 -14.54 -2.57
N GLY A 11 -18.14 -13.60 -2.29
CA GLY A 11 -19.55 -13.69 -2.71
C GLY A 11 -20.43 -14.57 -1.82
N LYS A 12 -19.88 -15.32 -0.86
CA LYS A 12 -20.63 -16.12 0.11
C LYS A 12 -19.86 -16.24 1.42
N SER A 13 -20.56 -16.60 2.49
CA SER A 13 -19.99 -16.93 3.78
C SER A 13 -20.58 -18.22 4.31
N THR A 14 -19.81 -18.99 5.09
CA THR A 14 -20.33 -20.10 5.87
C THR A 14 -20.54 -19.64 7.30
N VAL A 15 -21.73 -19.88 7.85
CA VAL A 15 -22.16 -19.41 9.17
C VAL A 15 -22.43 -20.61 10.07
N ALA A 16 -21.89 -20.59 11.28
CA ALA A 16 -22.19 -21.56 12.35
C ALA A 16 -22.61 -20.82 13.61
N ILE A 17 -23.55 -21.38 14.39
CA ILE A 17 -24.01 -20.78 15.64
C ILE A 17 -23.83 -21.80 16.77
N LEU A 18 -23.04 -21.41 17.76
CA LEU A 18 -22.72 -22.23 18.91
C LEU A 18 -23.11 -21.53 20.21
N ARG A 19 -23.37 -22.34 21.26
CA ARG A 19 -23.46 -21.95 22.66
C ARG A 19 -22.34 -22.56 23.48
N PRO A 20 -22.14 -22.10 24.73
CA PRO A 20 -21.18 -22.72 25.64
C PRO A 20 -21.33 -24.25 25.71
N PHE A 21 -20.21 -24.91 26.02
CA PHE A 21 -20.11 -26.38 26.12
C PHE A 21 -20.29 -27.13 24.80
N GLY A 22 -20.16 -26.45 23.63
CA GLY A 22 -20.24 -27.08 22.32
C GLY A 22 -21.66 -27.34 21.80
N GLU A 23 -22.68 -26.75 22.42
CA GLU A 23 -24.07 -26.86 21.95
C GLU A 23 -24.17 -26.19 20.55
N VAL A 24 -24.58 -26.96 19.55
CA VAL A 24 -24.78 -26.50 18.19
C VAL A 24 -26.21 -25.98 18.03
N VAL A 25 -26.39 -24.66 17.93
CA VAL A 25 -27.70 -24.03 17.69
C VAL A 25 -28.07 -24.09 16.21
N ALA A 26 -27.10 -23.84 15.32
CA ALA A 26 -27.24 -24.05 13.90
C ALA A 26 -25.97 -24.68 13.33
N ALA A 27 -26.14 -25.81 12.62
CA ALA A 27 -25.07 -26.45 11.88
C ALA A 27 -24.58 -25.51 10.74
N PRO A 28 -23.32 -25.63 10.31
CA PRO A 28 -22.78 -24.74 9.27
C PRO A 28 -23.61 -24.72 7.98
N TYR A 29 -23.99 -23.53 7.54
CA TYR A 29 -24.74 -23.28 6.30
C TYR A 29 -24.20 -22.08 5.56
N ASP A 30 -24.39 -22.05 4.25
CA ASP A 30 -23.91 -20.98 3.40
C ASP A 30 -24.92 -19.83 3.31
N VAL A 31 -24.40 -18.59 3.26
CA VAL A 31 -25.16 -17.35 3.10
C VAL A 31 -24.51 -16.56 1.97
N SER A 32 -25.26 -16.21 0.93
CA SER A 32 -24.77 -15.38 -0.18
C SER A 32 -24.65 -13.92 0.25
N HIS A 33 -23.68 -13.19 -0.32
CA HIS A 33 -23.49 -11.76 -0.05
C HIS A 33 -24.46 -10.91 -0.87
N THR A 34 -25.75 -11.14 -0.70
CA THR A 34 -26.84 -10.31 -1.22
C THR A 34 -27.54 -9.62 -0.05
N ASP A 35 -28.12 -8.43 -0.31
CA ASP A 35 -28.83 -7.68 0.73
C ASP A 35 -29.90 -8.53 1.40
N SER A 36 -30.71 -9.25 0.60
CA SER A 36 -31.80 -10.10 1.10
C SER A 36 -31.33 -11.23 2.01
N GLU A 37 -30.23 -11.91 1.66
CA GLU A 37 -29.70 -13.02 2.46
C GLU A 37 -29.00 -12.52 3.74
N LEU A 38 -28.27 -11.39 3.65
CA LEU A 38 -27.65 -10.78 4.84
C LEU A 38 -28.71 -10.22 5.80
N ASP A 39 -29.79 -9.63 5.30
CA ASP A 39 -30.93 -9.18 6.12
C ASP A 39 -31.65 -10.36 6.77
N ARG A 40 -31.78 -11.47 6.05
CA ARG A 40 -32.33 -12.73 6.58
C ARG A 40 -31.45 -13.28 7.71
N LEU A 41 -30.14 -13.30 7.50
CA LEU A 41 -29.17 -13.67 8.52
C LEU A 41 -29.30 -12.78 9.76
N ALA A 42 -29.36 -11.45 9.58
CA ALA A 42 -29.55 -10.50 10.68
C ALA A 42 -30.83 -10.77 11.48
N LYS A 43 -31.94 -11.07 10.79
CA LYS A 43 -33.23 -11.46 11.43
C LYS A 43 -33.09 -12.76 12.23
N VAL A 44 -32.37 -13.76 11.72
CA VAL A 44 -32.12 -15.02 12.44
C VAL A 44 -31.29 -14.75 13.70
N ILE A 45 -30.21 -13.98 13.59
CA ILE A 45 -29.34 -13.64 14.72
C ILE A 45 -30.12 -12.90 15.83
N LYS A 46 -30.96 -11.92 15.45
CA LYS A 46 -31.77 -11.14 16.41
C LYS A 46 -32.84 -11.96 17.13
N LYS A 47 -33.29 -13.10 16.59
CA LYS A 47 -34.27 -13.99 17.21
C LYS A 47 -33.63 -14.95 18.23
N LEU A 48 -32.30 -15.02 18.29
CA LEU A 48 -31.64 -15.89 19.26
C LEU A 48 -31.84 -15.36 20.68
N PRO A 49 -32.24 -16.22 21.64
CA PRO A 49 -32.43 -15.78 23.00
C PRO A 49 -31.09 -15.49 23.69
N GLY A 50 -30.99 -14.34 24.36
CA GLY A 50 -29.80 -13.91 25.11
C GLY A 50 -28.76 -13.17 24.27
N GLU A 51 -27.64 -12.85 24.90
CA GLU A 51 -26.58 -12.09 24.27
C GLU A 51 -25.93 -12.87 23.11
N THR A 52 -25.82 -12.23 21.94
CA THR A 52 -25.26 -12.82 20.73
C THR A 52 -24.14 -11.95 20.21
N ARG A 53 -22.99 -12.56 19.92
CA ARG A 53 -21.85 -11.91 19.27
C ARG A 53 -21.48 -12.63 17.99
N VAL A 54 -21.29 -11.85 16.93
CA VAL A 54 -20.83 -12.34 15.63
C VAL A 54 -19.33 -12.12 15.53
N VAL A 55 -18.60 -13.15 15.12
CA VAL A 55 -17.15 -13.07 14.91
C VAL A 55 -16.81 -13.55 13.50
N MET A 56 -15.92 -12.84 12.84
CA MET A 56 -15.36 -13.20 11.53
C MET A 56 -13.89 -12.82 11.42
N GLU A 57 -13.17 -13.48 10.54
CA GLU A 57 -11.78 -13.14 10.27
C GLU A 57 -11.63 -11.94 9.33
N ALA A 58 -10.60 -11.11 9.56
CA ALA A 58 -10.21 -10.00 8.69
C ALA A 58 -9.53 -10.50 7.40
N THR A 59 -10.22 -11.35 6.63
CA THR A 59 -9.67 -11.96 5.41
C THR A 59 -9.94 -11.09 4.18
N GLY A 60 -8.91 -10.45 3.66
CA GLY A 60 -8.99 -9.62 2.45
C GLY A 60 -9.94 -8.42 2.59
N VAL A 61 -10.83 -8.26 1.63
CA VAL A 61 -11.84 -7.18 1.58
C VAL A 61 -13.28 -7.71 1.71
N TYR A 62 -13.44 -9.02 1.74
CA TYR A 62 -14.76 -9.65 1.61
C TYR A 62 -15.58 -9.64 2.91
N TYR A 63 -14.91 -9.54 4.07
CA TYR A 63 -15.59 -9.47 5.37
C TYR A 63 -16.34 -8.14 5.56
N GLU A 64 -15.85 -7.07 4.97
CA GLU A 64 -16.31 -5.72 5.29
C GLU A 64 -17.79 -5.46 4.93
N PRO A 65 -18.30 -5.86 3.75
CA PRO A 65 -19.73 -5.73 3.45
C PRO A 65 -20.62 -6.50 4.45
N VAL A 66 -20.19 -7.70 4.84
CA VAL A 66 -20.94 -8.55 5.79
C VAL A 66 -20.93 -7.91 7.18
N ALA A 67 -19.75 -7.52 7.67
CA ALA A 67 -19.58 -6.87 8.97
C ALA A 67 -20.40 -5.57 9.06
N ARG A 68 -20.32 -4.72 8.03
CA ARG A 68 -21.05 -3.47 7.95
C ARG A 68 -22.56 -3.70 7.97
N ARG A 69 -23.07 -4.62 7.14
CA ARG A 69 -24.50 -4.89 7.05
C ARG A 69 -25.07 -5.42 8.38
N LEU A 70 -24.37 -6.32 9.05
CA LEU A 70 -24.79 -6.83 10.35
C LEU A 70 -24.70 -5.74 11.44
N HIS A 71 -23.67 -4.92 11.42
CA HIS A 71 -23.53 -3.77 12.33
C HIS A 71 -24.64 -2.73 12.13
N GLU A 72 -25.04 -2.42 10.91
CA GLU A 72 -26.15 -1.53 10.57
C GLU A 72 -27.49 -2.06 11.14
N HIS A 73 -27.62 -3.37 11.27
CA HIS A 73 -28.74 -3.99 11.96
C HIS A 73 -28.61 -3.95 13.49
N GLY A 74 -27.60 -3.28 14.08
CA GLY A 74 -27.40 -3.19 15.52
C GLY A 74 -26.94 -4.50 16.15
N ILE A 75 -26.30 -5.38 15.40
CA ILE A 75 -25.73 -6.64 15.89
C ILE A 75 -24.28 -6.38 16.30
N PHE A 76 -23.87 -6.91 17.47
CA PHE A 76 -22.48 -6.90 17.87
C PHE A 76 -21.67 -7.78 16.93
N VAL A 77 -20.77 -7.16 16.18
CA VAL A 77 -19.84 -7.83 15.25
C VAL A 77 -18.42 -7.60 15.75
N SER A 78 -17.59 -8.62 15.74
CA SER A 78 -16.13 -8.51 15.98
C SER A 78 -15.37 -9.07 14.80
N VAL A 79 -14.44 -8.27 14.27
CA VAL A 79 -13.55 -8.69 13.18
C VAL A 79 -12.17 -8.92 13.75
N VAL A 80 -11.70 -10.14 13.72
CA VAL A 80 -10.48 -10.57 14.39
C VAL A 80 -9.34 -10.86 13.41
N ASN A 81 -8.11 -10.75 13.90
CA ASN A 81 -6.93 -11.11 13.09
C ASN A 81 -6.92 -12.63 12.83
N PRO A 82 -6.74 -13.09 11.58
CA PRO A 82 -6.66 -14.51 11.23
C PRO A 82 -5.65 -15.31 12.06
N VAL A 83 -4.55 -14.69 12.51
CA VAL A 83 -3.55 -15.33 13.37
C VAL A 83 -4.17 -15.83 14.67
N LEU A 84 -5.09 -15.08 15.29
CA LEU A 84 -5.73 -15.48 16.55
C LEU A 84 -6.61 -16.73 16.38
N ILE A 85 -7.28 -16.85 15.24
CA ILE A 85 -8.07 -18.04 14.91
C ILE A 85 -7.16 -19.21 14.56
N SER A 86 -6.04 -18.97 13.85
CA SER A 86 -5.04 -19.99 13.56
C SER A 86 -4.48 -20.58 14.85
N ASP A 87 -3.95 -19.74 15.73
CA ASP A 87 -3.31 -20.13 16.99
C ASP A 87 -4.29 -20.90 17.91
N TYR A 88 -5.57 -20.48 17.94
CA TYR A 88 -6.62 -21.16 18.71
C TYR A 88 -6.86 -22.61 18.26
N GLY A 89 -6.62 -22.93 16.98
CA GLY A 89 -6.92 -24.23 16.41
C GLY A 89 -5.75 -25.18 16.23
N ASP A 90 -4.53 -24.77 16.59
CA ASP A 90 -3.32 -25.59 16.35
C ASP A 90 -3.20 -26.80 17.28
N ASN A 91 -4.09 -26.94 18.27
CA ASN A 91 -4.11 -28.07 19.23
C ASN A 91 -4.81 -29.34 18.70
N THR A 92 -5.24 -29.39 17.44
CA THR A 92 -5.90 -30.57 16.89
C THR A 92 -4.98 -31.38 15.95
N LEU A 93 -4.86 -32.69 16.20
CA LEU A 93 -4.04 -33.62 15.43
C LEU A 93 -4.49 -33.81 13.97
N ARG A 94 -5.71 -33.46 13.61
CA ARG A 94 -6.28 -33.63 12.26
C ARG A 94 -6.56 -32.30 11.60
N LYS A 95 -5.71 -31.90 10.66
CA LYS A 95 -5.78 -30.64 9.89
C LYS A 95 -6.64 -30.75 8.62
N ALA A 96 -7.90 -31.21 8.71
CA ALA A 96 -8.80 -31.13 7.56
C ALA A 96 -9.42 -29.72 7.48
N LYS A 97 -9.05 -28.93 6.50
CA LYS A 97 -9.56 -27.57 6.28
C LYS A 97 -10.82 -27.60 5.40
N THR A 98 -11.92 -27.06 5.92
CA THR A 98 -13.16 -26.81 5.16
C THR A 98 -13.85 -25.59 5.76
N ASP A 99 -14.50 -24.77 4.92
CA ASP A 99 -15.24 -23.56 5.33
C ASP A 99 -16.22 -23.85 6.49
N ARG A 100 -16.85 -25.03 6.50
CA ARG A 100 -17.73 -25.46 7.59
C ARG A 100 -17.02 -25.63 8.93
N LYS A 101 -15.82 -26.22 8.92
CA LYS A 101 -15.01 -26.37 10.13
C LYS A 101 -14.44 -25.04 10.58
N ASP A 102 -14.07 -24.19 9.63
CA ASP A 102 -13.52 -22.87 9.92
C ASP A 102 -14.59 -21.97 10.55
N ALA A 103 -15.86 -22.00 10.10
CA ALA A 103 -16.96 -21.29 10.73
C ALA A 103 -17.21 -21.76 12.18
N VAL A 104 -17.16 -23.08 12.43
CA VAL A 104 -17.28 -23.66 13.78
C VAL A 104 -16.09 -23.25 14.66
N LYS A 105 -14.88 -23.28 14.13
CA LYS A 105 -13.66 -22.84 14.83
C LYS A 105 -13.75 -21.38 15.24
N ILE A 106 -14.21 -20.48 14.33
CA ILE A 106 -14.44 -19.06 14.61
C ILE A 106 -15.48 -18.88 15.72
N ALA A 107 -16.59 -19.62 15.69
CA ALA A 107 -17.61 -19.58 16.74
C ALA A 107 -17.06 -20.07 18.09
N SER A 108 -16.27 -21.14 18.11
CA SER A 108 -15.63 -21.66 19.31
C SER A 108 -14.62 -20.68 19.90
N TYR A 109 -13.81 -20.03 19.06
CA TYR A 109 -12.93 -18.95 19.47
C TYR A 109 -13.71 -17.79 20.10
N ALA A 110 -14.85 -17.41 19.49
CA ALA A 110 -15.69 -16.35 20.01
C ALA A 110 -16.21 -16.64 21.42
N LEU A 111 -16.52 -17.87 21.73
CA LEU A 111 -16.93 -18.30 23.09
C LEU A 111 -15.77 -18.22 24.09
N SER A 112 -14.57 -18.63 23.68
CA SER A 112 -13.40 -18.60 24.58
C SER A 112 -12.88 -17.18 24.83
N ALA A 113 -12.92 -16.31 23.82
CA ALA A 113 -12.45 -14.92 23.87
C ALA A 113 -13.56 -13.91 24.14
N TRP A 114 -14.71 -14.34 24.69
CA TRP A 114 -15.94 -13.55 24.77
C TRP A 114 -15.75 -12.14 25.34
N LEU A 115 -15.00 -12.01 26.42
CA LEU A 115 -14.77 -10.74 27.10
C LEU A 115 -13.75 -9.85 26.37
N ASP A 116 -12.89 -10.45 25.54
CA ASP A 116 -11.83 -9.74 24.81
C ASP A 116 -12.28 -9.31 23.41
N LEU A 117 -13.48 -9.73 22.96
CA LEU A 117 -14.01 -9.34 21.67
C LEU A 117 -14.27 -7.84 21.62
N VAL A 118 -13.67 -7.18 20.61
CA VAL A 118 -13.84 -5.75 20.36
C VAL A 118 -14.90 -5.56 19.28
N GLU A 119 -15.87 -4.69 19.54
CA GLU A 119 -16.92 -4.37 18.57
C GLU A 119 -16.35 -3.70 17.33
N TYR A 120 -16.74 -4.20 16.17
CA TYR A 120 -16.42 -3.63 14.86
C TYR A 120 -17.07 -2.25 14.72
N LYS A 121 -16.27 -1.28 14.37
CA LYS A 121 -16.73 0.05 14.00
C LYS A 121 -16.38 0.27 12.52
N PRO A 122 -17.37 0.52 11.66
CA PRO A 122 -17.10 0.79 10.25
C PRO A 122 -16.18 2.01 10.11
N GLU A 123 -15.13 1.85 9.29
CA GLU A 123 -14.27 2.97 8.95
C GLU A 123 -15.05 4.00 8.10
N GLU A 124 -14.82 5.28 8.33
CA GLU A 124 -15.40 6.35 7.51
C GLU A 124 -15.09 6.13 6.02
N ASP A 125 -16.08 6.26 5.14
CA ASP A 125 -15.95 5.95 3.71
C ASP A 125 -14.80 6.70 3.04
N ARG A 126 -14.54 7.96 3.43
CA ARG A 126 -13.41 8.75 2.89
C ARG A 126 -12.06 8.10 3.24
N ARG A 127 -11.88 7.65 4.48
CA ARG A 127 -10.65 7.00 4.94
C ARG A 127 -10.44 5.66 4.25
N ARG A 128 -11.51 4.90 4.10
CA ARG A 128 -11.50 3.63 3.37
C ARG A 128 -11.15 3.83 1.89
N THR A 129 -11.75 4.84 1.26
CA THR A 129 -11.43 5.22 -0.13
C THR A 129 -9.97 5.63 -0.25
N LEU A 130 -9.46 6.46 0.66
CA LEU A 130 -8.06 6.88 0.70
C LEU A 130 -7.11 5.69 0.83
N LYS A 131 -7.43 4.72 1.69
CA LYS A 131 -6.65 3.49 1.86
C LYS A 131 -6.65 2.62 0.60
N SER A 132 -7.79 2.50 -0.06
CA SER A 132 -7.92 1.76 -1.33
C SER A 132 -7.13 2.44 -2.44
N LEU A 133 -7.20 3.76 -2.52
CA LEU A 133 -6.44 4.58 -3.46
C LEU A 133 -4.93 4.44 -3.24
N ASN A 134 -4.46 4.48 -1.98
CA ASN A 134 -3.05 4.25 -1.65
C ASN A 134 -2.57 2.85 -2.10
N ARG A 135 -3.40 1.81 -1.94
CA ARG A 135 -3.08 0.47 -2.43
C ARG A 135 -3.00 0.44 -3.96
N GLN A 136 -3.87 1.16 -4.65
CA GLN A 136 -3.86 1.25 -6.11
C GLN A 136 -2.62 2.02 -6.61
N VAL A 137 -2.28 3.16 -6.01
CA VAL A 137 -1.04 3.91 -6.32
C VAL A 137 0.18 2.99 -6.21
N LYS A 138 0.29 2.19 -5.15
CA LYS A 138 1.40 1.25 -4.98
C LYS A 138 1.47 0.17 -6.05
N LYS A 139 0.33 -0.30 -6.54
CA LYS A 139 0.29 -1.25 -7.67
C LYS A 139 0.78 -0.59 -8.96
N VAL A 140 0.31 0.62 -9.25
CA VAL A 140 0.72 1.37 -10.44
C VAL A 140 2.22 1.67 -10.40
N ILE A 141 2.78 2.06 -9.25
CA ILE A 141 4.23 2.26 -9.08
C ILE A 141 5.02 0.97 -9.41
N LYS A 142 4.54 -0.20 -9.00
CA LYS A 142 5.20 -1.49 -9.34
C LYS A 142 5.18 -1.76 -10.84
N VAL A 143 4.02 -1.56 -11.47
CA VAL A 143 3.86 -1.72 -12.92
C VAL A 143 4.76 -0.74 -13.67
N ASN A 144 4.78 0.53 -13.27
CA ASN A 144 5.61 1.55 -13.87
C ASN A 144 7.11 1.22 -13.75
N THR A 145 7.55 0.70 -12.60
CA THR A 145 8.93 0.23 -12.42
C THR A 145 9.26 -0.92 -13.37
N MET A 146 8.36 -1.88 -13.55
CA MET A 146 8.53 -3.00 -14.49
C MET A 146 8.63 -2.50 -15.94
N LEU A 147 7.75 -1.58 -16.34
CA LEU A 147 7.75 -1.00 -17.68
C LEU A 147 9.02 -0.18 -17.93
N LYS A 148 9.48 0.62 -16.96
CA LYS A 148 10.74 1.37 -17.04
C LYS A 148 11.94 0.43 -17.21
N ASN A 149 12.00 -0.68 -16.48
CA ASN A 149 13.08 -1.67 -16.61
C ASN A 149 13.06 -2.36 -17.97
N ASN A 150 11.88 -2.69 -18.49
CA ASN A 150 11.74 -3.23 -19.86
C ASN A 150 12.24 -2.22 -20.91
N LEU A 151 11.84 -0.95 -20.80
CA LEU A 151 12.30 0.10 -21.72
C LEU A 151 13.82 0.29 -21.65
N ILE A 152 14.41 0.25 -20.44
CA ILE A 152 15.88 0.32 -20.26
C ILE A 152 16.56 -0.85 -20.99
N SER A 153 16.05 -2.07 -20.85
CA SER A 153 16.59 -3.24 -21.55
C SER A 153 16.57 -3.09 -23.07
N LEU A 154 15.45 -2.60 -23.63
CA LEU A 154 15.35 -2.32 -25.06
C LEU A 154 16.29 -1.18 -25.51
N THR A 155 16.37 -0.11 -24.73
CA THR A 155 17.25 1.02 -25.05
C THR A 155 18.72 0.65 -24.88
N ASP A 156 19.10 -0.20 -23.94
CA ASP A 156 20.49 -0.67 -23.82
C ASP A 156 20.94 -1.50 -25.04
N THR A 157 20.00 -2.08 -25.80
CA THR A 157 20.29 -2.75 -27.06
C THR A 157 20.40 -1.77 -28.25
N ALA A 158 19.54 -0.74 -28.31
CA ALA A 158 19.45 0.20 -29.45
C ALA A 158 20.26 1.49 -29.27
N PHE A 159 20.34 2.00 -28.05
CA PHE A 159 20.98 3.25 -27.65
C PHE A 159 21.57 3.12 -26.24
N PRO A 160 22.61 2.30 -26.03
CA PRO A 160 23.12 1.93 -24.72
C PRO A 160 23.42 3.13 -23.83
N GLY A 161 22.90 3.12 -22.59
CA GLY A 161 23.19 4.11 -21.56
C GLY A 161 22.56 5.49 -21.75
N ILE A 162 21.70 5.68 -22.74
CA ILE A 162 21.05 6.98 -23.01
C ILE A 162 20.25 7.52 -21.83
N ASN A 163 19.58 6.65 -21.08
CA ASN A 163 18.81 7.00 -19.89
C ASN A 163 19.65 7.68 -18.81
N LYS A 164 20.96 7.34 -18.71
CA LYS A 164 21.89 7.89 -17.71
C LYS A 164 22.29 9.35 -17.98
N LEU A 165 22.11 9.80 -19.22
CA LEU A 165 22.39 11.20 -19.58
C LEU A 165 21.33 12.17 -19.07
N PHE A 166 20.16 11.69 -18.64
CA PHE A 166 19.07 12.53 -18.17
C PHE A 166 18.89 12.39 -16.66
N THR A 167 19.17 13.47 -15.94
CA THR A 167 19.03 13.54 -14.47
C THR A 167 17.80 14.33 -14.02
N SER A 168 16.93 14.74 -15.00
CA SER A 168 15.74 15.54 -14.72
C SER A 168 14.75 14.77 -13.86
N GLN A 169 14.11 15.48 -12.94
CA GLN A 169 12.96 14.97 -12.20
C GLN A 169 11.76 14.74 -13.14
N GLU A 170 10.77 14.00 -12.63
CA GLU A 170 9.48 13.82 -13.30
C GLU A 170 8.83 15.19 -13.58
N ARG A 171 8.22 15.34 -14.74
CA ARG A 171 7.48 16.56 -15.11
C ARG A 171 6.23 16.68 -14.26
N PRO A 172 6.03 17.79 -13.52
CA PRO A 172 4.92 17.91 -12.56
C PRO A 172 3.53 17.78 -13.18
N SER A 173 3.36 18.14 -14.46
CA SER A 173 2.06 18.14 -15.13
C SER A 173 1.48 16.75 -15.36
N ASP A 174 2.33 15.77 -15.68
CA ASP A 174 1.93 14.43 -16.13
C ASP A 174 2.81 13.28 -15.59
N GLY A 175 3.92 13.61 -14.94
CA GLY A 175 4.84 12.62 -14.39
C GLY A 175 5.80 12.02 -15.42
N HIS A 176 5.87 12.55 -16.67
CA HIS A 176 6.76 12.05 -17.69
C HIS A 176 8.23 12.27 -17.32
N LEU A 177 9.07 11.34 -17.76
CA LEU A 177 10.51 11.41 -17.65
C LEU A 177 11.11 11.87 -18.98
N LYS A 178 11.95 12.88 -18.98
CA LYS A 178 12.56 13.46 -20.20
C LYS A 178 13.27 12.40 -21.06
N TRP A 179 13.94 11.41 -20.45
CA TRP A 179 14.63 10.36 -21.20
C TRP A 179 13.64 9.40 -21.90
N VAL A 180 12.48 9.12 -21.29
CA VAL A 180 11.42 8.27 -21.87
C VAL A 180 10.84 8.95 -23.10
N ASP A 181 10.46 10.24 -22.98
CA ASP A 181 9.96 11.03 -24.09
C ASP A 181 11.02 11.19 -25.20
N PHE A 182 12.32 11.27 -24.80
CA PHE A 182 13.41 11.35 -25.75
C PHE A 182 13.52 10.05 -26.57
N VAL A 183 13.55 8.88 -25.94
CA VAL A 183 13.69 7.62 -26.69
C VAL A 183 12.44 7.24 -27.48
N ALA A 184 11.27 7.75 -27.09
CA ALA A 184 10.06 7.64 -27.91
C ALA A 184 10.25 8.32 -29.30
N LYS A 185 11.04 9.39 -29.37
CA LYS A 185 11.35 10.10 -30.62
C LYS A 185 12.65 9.66 -31.25
N PHE A 186 13.68 9.41 -30.46
CA PHE A 186 15.03 9.01 -30.88
C PHE A 186 15.32 7.59 -30.39
N SER A 187 14.60 6.62 -30.96
CA SER A 187 14.54 5.23 -30.48
C SER A 187 15.83 4.43 -30.68
N HIS A 188 16.73 4.89 -31.54
CA HIS A 188 18.00 4.23 -31.86
C HIS A 188 19.14 5.26 -31.95
N ARG A 189 20.37 4.87 -31.56
CA ARG A 189 21.52 5.75 -31.62
C ARG A 189 21.74 6.40 -33.02
N ASP A 190 21.49 5.66 -34.08
CA ASP A 190 21.69 6.12 -35.46
C ASP A 190 20.76 7.28 -35.84
N THR A 191 19.60 7.41 -35.21
CA THR A 191 18.68 8.56 -35.40
C THR A 191 19.33 9.89 -35.00
N VAL A 192 20.37 9.81 -34.15
CA VAL A 192 21.16 10.95 -33.68
C VAL A 192 22.54 10.95 -34.35
N ALA A 193 23.25 9.82 -34.35
CA ALA A 193 24.66 9.73 -34.80
C ALA A 193 24.86 10.05 -36.30
N LYS A 194 23.86 9.76 -37.14
CA LYS A 194 23.89 10.06 -38.60
C LYS A 194 23.68 11.53 -38.92
N LEU A 195 23.22 12.34 -37.96
CA LEU A 195 23.04 13.76 -38.13
C LEU A 195 24.36 14.52 -37.88
N SER A 196 24.54 15.66 -38.55
CA SER A 196 25.56 16.62 -38.09
C SER A 196 25.14 17.20 -36.73
N LEU A 197 26.12 17.63 -35.93
CA LEU A 197 25.83 18.22 -34.60
C LEU A 197 24.83 19.38 -34.71
N ASN A 198 24.99 20.26 -35.69
CA ASN A 198 24.10 21.42 -35.90
C ASN A 198 22.67 20.97 -36.26
N ALA A 199 22.54 19.95 -37.12
CA ALA A 199 21.23 19.40 -37.48
C ALA A 199 20.56 18.74 -36.28
N PHE A 200 21.32 18.02 -35.45
CA PHE A 200 20.78 17.41 -34.21
C PHE A 200 20.38 18.51 -33.22
N LYS A 201 21.20 19.52 -32.95
CA LYS A 201 20.88 20.67 -32.10
C LYS A 201 19.54 21.30 -32.47
N LYS A 202 19.31 21.57 -33.76
CA LYS A 202 18.02 22.12 -34.24
C LYS A 202 16.85 21.19 -33.96
N LYS A 203 16.98 19.89 -34.25
CA LYS A 203 15.94 18.90 -34.01
C LYS A 203 15.65 18.73 -32.51
N TYR A 204 16.69 18.66 -31.69
CA TYR A 204 16.57 18.51 -30.25
C TYR A 204 15.95 19.75 -29.57
N LYS A 205 16.33 20.95 -30.05
CA LYS A 205 15.73 22.21 -29.58
C LYS A 205 14.23 22.24 -29.85
N SER A 206 13.82 22.01 -31.12
CA SER A 206 12.41 21.94 -31.50
C SER A 206 11.64 20.86 -30.71
N TRP A 207 12.26 19.71 -30.47
CA TRP A 207 11.66 18.64 -29.64
C TRP A 207 11.50 19.10 -28.19
N CYS A 208 12.49 19.75 -27.58
CA CYS A 208 12.41 20.29 -26.23
C CYS A 208 11.28 21.33 -26.11
N GLU A 209 11.17 22.27 -27.06
CA GLU A 209 10.12 23.28 -27.09
C GLU A 209 8.73 22.66 -27.18
N LYS A 210 8.54 21.70 -28.10
CA LYS A 210 7.27 20.99 -28.27
C LYS A 210 6.84 20.24 -27.02
N ASN A 211 7.78 19.64 -26.29
CA ASN A 211 7.50 18.83 -25.10
C ASN A 211 7.67 19.61 -23.78
N LYS A 212 7.84 20.95 -23.85
CA LYS A 212 8.01 21.82 -22.67
C LYS A 212 9.20 21.44 -21.79
N TYR A 213 10.29 20.98 -22.40
CA TYR A 213 11.53 20.70 -21.70
C TYR A 213 12.53 21.85 -21.89
N HIS A 214 13.33 22.06 -20.84
CA HIS A 214 14.43 23.02 -20.96
C HIS A 214 15.50 22.50 -21.93
N TYR A 215 15.89 23.35 -22.90
CA TYR A 215 16.95 23.07 -23.85
C TYR A 215 18.30 23.60 -23.34
N GLN A 216 19.36 22.84 -23.57
CA GLN A 216 20.77 23.24 -23.32
C GLN A 216 21.64 22.72 -24.47
N ASP A 217 22.48 23.61 -25.02
CA ASP A 217 23.41 23.25 -26.09
C ASP A 217 24.41 22.17 -25.66
N SER A 218 24.98 22.31 -24.47
CA SER A 218 25.91 21.33 -23.91
C SER A 218 25.29 19.93 -23.78
N LYS A 219 24.00 19.84 -23.43
CA LYS A 219 23.29 18.56 -23.36
C LYS A 219 23.08 17.95 -24.75
N ALA A 220 22.80 18.77 -25.79
CA ALA A 220 22.71 18.29 -27.15
C ALA A 220 24.07 17.75 -27.64
N GLU A 221 25.17 18.44 -27.33
CA GLU A 221 26.54 17.99 -27.65
C GLU A 221 26.88 16.67 -26.96
N GLU A 222 26.56 16.55 -25.67
CA GLU A 222 26.76 15.32 -24.88
C GLU A 222 26.00 14.13 -25.47
N ILE A 223 24.71 14.29 -25.80
CA ILE A 223 23.89 13.25 -26.41
C ILE A 223 24.44 12.86 -27.79
N HIS A 224 24.82 13.83 -28.64
CA HIS A 224 25.36 13.54 -29.94
C HIS A 224 26.70 12.83 -29.88
N ALA A 225 27.61 13.26 -28.99
CA ALA A 225 28.91 12.61 -28.78
C ALA A 225 28.71 11.17 -28.25
N HIS A 226 27.77 10.97 -27.32
CA HIS A 226 27.41 9.64 -26.79
C HIS A 226 26.86 8.73 -27.89
N ALA A 227 25.94 9.22 -28.73
CA ALA A 227 25.38 8.48 -29.85
C ALA A 227 26.47 8.00 -30.84
N ARG A 228 27.50 8.81 -31.10
CA ARG A 228 28.62 8.46 -31.98
C ARG A 228 29.57 7.42 -31.36
N LYS A 229 29.75 7.44 -30.05
CA LYS A 229 30.64 6.52 -29.33
C LYS A 229 29.99 5.18 -28.97
N SER A 230 28.67 5.18 -28.71
CA SER A 230 27.95 3.97 -28.32
C SER A 230 27.85 2.97 -29.48
N VAL A 231 27.80 1.67 -29.16
CA VAL A 231 27.62 0.61 -30.14
C VAL A 231 26.28 -0.05 -29.86
N ALA A 232 25.38 -0.05 -30.86
CA ALA A 232 24.10 -0.74 -30.75
C ALA A 232 24.26 -2.25 -31.00
N GLY A 233 23.53 -3.07 -30.30
CA GLY A 233 23.48 -4.51 -30.52
C GLY A 233 22.55 -4.93 -31.66
N VAL A 234 21.77 -3.99 -32.19
CA VAL A 234 20.83 -4.20 -33.30
C VAL A 234 20.96 -3.08 -34.32
N SER A 235 20.52 -3.33 -35.55
CA SER A 235 20.41 -2.27 -36.60
C SER A 235 19.17 -1.40 -36.31
N ALA A 236 19.16 -0.20 -36.93
CA ALA A 236 18.02 0.72 -36.82
C ALA A 236 16.83 0.27 -37.70
N GLU A 237 16.36 -0.94 -37.50
CA GLU A 237 15.21 -1.49 -38.19
C GLU A 237 13.89 -0.87 -37.66
N GLU A 238 12.93 -0.69 -38.56
CA GLU A 238 11.64 -0.08 -38.25
C GLU A 238 10.91 -0.82 -37.12
N THR A 239 10.90 -2.15 -37.15
CA THR A 239 10.29 -2.99 -36.12
C THR A 239 10.88 -2.78 -34.75
N PHE A 240 12.23 -2.73 -34.62
CA PHE A 240 12.86 -2.52 -33.34
C PHE A 240 12.62 -1.10 -32.81
N CYS A 241 12.70 -0.10 -33.68
CA CYS A 241 12.38 1.29 -33.35
C CYS A 241 10.92 1.42 -32.87
N LEU A 242 9.98 0.71 -33.51
CA LEU A 242 8.58 0.65 -33.08
C LEU A 242 8.44 0.04 -31.69
N MET A 243 9.17 -1.05 -31.39
CA MET A 243 9.13 -1.68 -30.06
C MET A 243 9.57 -0.69 -28.97
N VAL A 244 10.67 0.03 -29.17
CA VAL A 244 11.17 1.05 -28.21
C VAL A 244 10.13 2.16 -28.04
N THR A 245 9.58 2.67 -29.16
CA THR A 245 8.56 3.72 -29.12
C THR A 245 7.32 3.28 -28.34
N LYS A 246 6.80 2.07 -28.60
CA LYS A 246 5.63 1.54 -27.91
C LYS A 246 5.91 1.28 -26.43
N ALA A 247 7.08 0.78 -26.08
CA ALA A 247 7.48 0.61 -24.70
C ALA A 247 7.55 1.97 -23.95
N ALA A 248 8.04 3.02 -24.60
CA ALA A 248 8.07 4.37 -24.03
C ALA A 248 6.65 4.94 -23.85
N GLU A 249 5.75 4.74 -24.81
CA GLU A 249 4.33 5.13 -24.70
C GLU A 249 3.65 4.44 -23.49
N PHE A 250 3.92 3.15 -23.25
CA PHE A 250 3.39 2.45 -22.08
C PHE A 250 3.92 3.02 -20.75
N VAL A 251 5.21 3.37 -20.70
CA VAL A 251 5.80 4.03 -19.52
C VAL A 251 5.11 5.37 -19.28
N ASN A 252 4.93 6.18 -20.33
CA ASN A 252 4.28 7.49 -20.21
C ASN A 252 2.84 7.36 -19.72
N ALA A 253 2.04 6.47 -20.29
CA ALA A 253 0.68 6.20 -19.83
C ALA A 253 0.63 5.75 -18.36
N ALA A 254 1.60 4.93 -17.93
CA ALA A 254 1.71 4.52 -16.54
C ALA A 254 2.10 5.68 -15.62
N CYS A 255 2.99 6.60 -16.07
CA CYS A 255 3.36 7.80 -15.34
C CYS A 255 2.18 8.77 -15.17
N GLU A 256 1.40 9.00 -16.23
CA GLU A 256 0.16 9.81 -16.18
C GLU A 256 -0.84 9.25 -15.17
N ASN A 257 -1.10 7.94 -15.22
CA ASN A 257 -2.00 7.27 -14.29
C ASN A 257 -1.49 7.37 -12.84
N GLU A 258 -0.18 7.18 -12.62
CA GLU A 258 0.44 7.32 -11.30
C GLU A 258 0.27 8.73 -10.76
N ASN A 259 0.53 9.75 -11.59
CA ASN A 259 0.41 11.15 -11.23
C ASN A 259 -1.05 11.54 -10.91
N ALA A 260 -2.00 11.12 -11.75
CA ALA A 260 -3.43 11.36 -11.53
C ALA A 260 -3.92 10.77 -10.20
N LEU A 261 -3.54 9.51 -9.91
CA LEU A 261 -3.91 8.85 -8.65
C LEU A 261 -3.27 9.50 -7.43
N LYS A 262 -2.01 9.95 -7.52
CA LYS A 262 -1.33 10.68 -6.44
C LYS A 262 -2.00 12.03 -6.17
N ASN A 263 -2.39 12.77 -7.22
CA ASN A 263 -3.09 14.04 -7.09
C ASN A 263 -4.46 13.86 -6.44
N GLU A 264 -5.21 12.83 -6.85
CA GLU A 264 -6.50 12.52 -6.22
C GLU A 264 -6.35 12.07 -4.78
N MET A 265 -5.28 11.34 -4.45
CA MET A 265 -4.96 10.94 -3.10
C MET A 265 -4.65 12.16 -2.20
N ASP A 266 -3.91 13.14 -2.70
CA ASP A 266 -3.64 14.41 -1.99
C ASP A 266 -4.93 15.21 -1.81
N ARG A 267 -5.74 15.35 -2.87
CA ARG A 267 -7.05 16.02 -2.83
C ARG A 267 -7.99 15.40 -1.79
N LEU A 268 -8.09 14.08 -1.77
CA LEU A 268 -8.95 13.39 -0.79
C LEU A 268 -8.40 13.55 0.63
N SER A 269 -7.08 13.47 0.80
CA SER A 269 -6.42 13.66 2.10
C SER A 269 -6.64 15.05 2.65
N SER A 270 -6.64 16.10 1.81
CA SER A 270 -6.84 17.50 2.24
C SER A 270 -8.22 17.76 2.84
N THR A 271 -9.19 16.85 2.63
CA THR A 271 -10.52 16.95 3.29
C THR A 271 -10.55 16.38 4.71
N LEU A 272 -9.46 15.78 5.18
CA LEU A 272 -9.37 15.17 6.51
C LEU A 272 -8.78 16.16 7.53
N PRO A 273 -9.27 16.16 8.77
CA PRO A 273 -8.90 17.18 9.76
C PRO A 273 -7.42 17.15 10.16
N GLU A 274 -6.76 16.00 10.04
CA GLU A 274 -5.35 15.85 10.36
C GLU A 274 -4.37 16.27 9.25
N TYR A 275 -4.87 16.66 8.06
CA TYR A 275 -4.02 16.93 6.89
C TYR A 275 -2.97 18.00 7.16
N GLU A 276 -3.36 19.17 7.68
CA GLU A 276 -2.44 20.26 7.94
C GLU A 276 -1.34 19.87 8.95
N VAL A 277 -1.73 19.12 9.99
CA VAL A 277 -0.77 18.62 11.01
C VAL A 277 0.24 17.68 10.39
N VAL A 278 -0.23 16.72 9.57
CA VAL A 278 0.63 15.73 8.91
C VAL A 278 1.54 16.40 7.88
N MET A 279 1.01 17.32 7.08
CA MET A 279 1.81 18.04 6.07
C MET A 279 2.81 19.03 6.69
N GLY A 280 2.54 19.54 7.90
CA GLY A 280 3.47 20.35 8.68
C GLY A 280 4.63 19.57 9.29
N MET A 281 4.58 18.23 9.29
CA MET A 281 5.68 17.41 9.81
C MET A 281 6.90 17.49 8.89
N TYR A 282 8.06 17.78 9.46
CA TYR A 282 9.31 17.84 8.71
C TYR A 282 9.63 16.49 8.05
N GLY A 283 10.00 16.51 6.77
CA GLY A 283 10.29 15.30 5.97
C GLY A 283 9.06 14.63 5.34
N VAL A 284 7.86 15.10 5.67
CA VAL A 284 6.63 14.67 5.02
C VAL A 284 6.37 15.57 3.80
N GLY A 285 6.04 14.96 2.67
CA GLY A 285 5.71 15.66 1.43
C GLY A 285 4.37 15.22 0.87
N LYS A 286 3.94 15.86 -0.24
CA LYS A 286 2.65 15.60 -0.91
C LYS A 286 2.39 14.14 -1.30
N SER A 287 3.42 13.32 -1.43
CA SER A 287 3.26 11.88 -1.68
C SER A 287 3.21 11.07 -0.39
N THR A 288 4.07 11.38 0.59
CA THR A 288 4.22 10.58 1.81
C THR A 288 3.19 10.91 2.88
N GLY A 289 2.71 12.17 2.96
CA GLY A 289 1.67 12.59 3.89
C GLY A 289 0.35 11.85 3.66
N PRO A 290 -0.23 11.92 2.45
CA PRO A 290 -1.43 11.15 2.12
C PRO A 290 -1.28 9.64 2.31
N GLN A 291 -0.10 9.06 2.00
CA GLN A 291 0.19 7.65 2.27
C GLN A 291 0.18 7.32 3.76
N LEU A 292 0.74 8.20 4.58
CA LEU A 292 0.76 8.05 6.04
C LEU A 292 -0.66 8.06 6.59
N MET A 293 -1.47 9.04 6.18
CA MET A 293 -2.87 9.17 6.59
C MET A 293 -3.72 7.97 6.15
N ALA A 294 -3.52 7.49 4.91
CA ALA A 294 -4.21 6.33 4.37
C ALA A 294 -3.92 5.04 5.16
N GLU A 295 -2.71 4.87 5.63
CA GLU A 295 -2.29 3.65 6.35
C GLU A 295 -2.64 3.70 7.83
N ILE A 296 -2.52 4.85 8.47
CA ILE A 296 -2.86 5.02 9.89
C ILE A 296 -4.38 5.01 10.09
N GLY A 297 -5.12 5.65 9.18
CA GLY A 297 -6.56 5.86 9.34
C GLY A 297 -6.86 6.81 10.51
N ASP A 298 -7.98 6.59 11.20
CA ASP A 298 -8.36 7.40 12.36
C ASP A 298 -7.46 7.10 13.56
N THR A 299 -6.69 8.11 13.98
CA THR A 299 -5.78 7.97 15.14
C THR A 299 -6.51 7.79 16.46
N ARG A 300 -7.77 8.25 16.58
CA ARG A 300 -8.61 8.12 17.79
C ARG A 300 -8.96 6.68 18.14
N ARG A 301 -8.82 5.74 17.20
CA ARG A 301 -9.02 4.31 17.44
C ARG A 301 -7.94 3.66 18.32
N PHE A 302 -6.79 4.32 18.49
CA PHE A 302 -5.69 3.78 19.28
C PHE A 302 -5.79 4.25 20.73
N ARG A 303 -5.81 3.31 21.67
CA ARG A 303 -5.90 3.61 23.11
C ARG A 303 -4.70 4.39 23.64
N ASN A 304 -3.51 4.16 23.07
CA ASN A 304 -2.28 4.79 23.49
C ASN A 304 -1.20 4.67 22.39
N ARG A 305 -0.06 5.30 22.61
CA ARG A 305 1.09 5.31 21.68
C ARG A 305 1.67 3.92 21.41
N ARG A 306 1.69 3.03 22.43
CA ARG A 306 2.18 1.65 22.27
C ARG A 306 1.34 0.88 21.26
N ALA A 307 0.03 1.08 21.28
CA ALA A 307 -0.88 0.50 20.29
C ALA A 307 -0.57 0.96 18.86
N ILE A 308 -0.18 2.23 18.68
CA ILE A 308 0.28 2.75 17.37
C ILE A 308 1.61 2.09 16.96
N THR A 309 2.56 1.95 17.90
CA THR A 309 3.87 1.31 17.62
C THR A 309 3.70 -0.15 17.23
N ALA A 310 2.83 -0.87 17.91
CA ALA A 310 2.47 -2.26 17.59
C ALA A 310 1.75 -2.35 16.22
N PHE A 311 0.85 -1.41 15.92
CA PHE A 311 0.20 -1.33 14.62
C PHE A 311 1.19 -1.11 13.46
N PHE A 312 2.30 -0.44 13.72
CA PHE A 312 3.41 -0.30 12.76
C PHE A 312 4.27 -1.56 12.69
N GLY A 313 4.22 -2.42 13.71
CA GLY A 313 5.12 -3.56 13.88
C GLY A 313 6.55 -3.14 14.18
N TYR A 314 6.71 -2.03 14.89
CA TYR A 314 7.99 -1.54 15.44
C TYR A 314 8.18 -1.89 16.91
N ASP A 315 7.20 -2.53 17.53
CA ASP A 315 7.32 -3.13 18.84
C ASP A 315 8.34 -4.28 18.83
N THR A 316 8.88 -4.58 19.99
CA THR A 316 9.79 -5.71 20.21
C THR A 316 9.14 -6.68 21.17
N GLU A 317 9.20 -7.98 20.88
CA GLU A 317 8.73 -8.99 21.84
C GLU A 317 9.66 -9.05 23.04
N PRO A 318 9.13 -9.20 24.29
CA PRO A 318 9.97 -9.49 25.44
C PRO A 318 10.68 -10.83 25.22
N ASP A 319 11.98 -10.83 25.40
CA ASP A 319 12.82 -12.03 25.38
C ASP A 319 13.61 -12.06 26.69
N ASP A 320 12.85 -12.22 27.79
CA ASP A 320 13.37 -12.26 29.14
C ASP A 320 13.12 -13.67 29.68
N SER A 321 14.15 -14.47 29.77
CA SER A 321 14.12 -15.79 30.39
C SER A 321 15.06 -15.85 31.57
N GLY A 322 14.52 -15.90 32.78
CA GLY A 322 15.30 -16.01 34.01
C GLY A 322 16.28 -14.81 34.18
N GLN A 323 17.58 -15.10 34.17
CA GLN A 323 18.62 -14.09 34.34
C GLN A 323 19.10 -13.44 33.02
N HIS A 324 18.56 -13.87 31.86
CA HIS A 324 18.98 -13.36 30.56
C HIS A 324 18.07 -12.23 30.09
N ILE A 325 18.61 -11.01 30.03
CA ILE A 325 17.93 -9.83 29.44
C ILE A 325 18.65 -9.50 28.13
N SER A 326 17.97 -9.70 27.01
CA SER A 326 18.53 -9.36 25.71
C SER A 326 18.66 -7.85 25.52
N LYS A 327 19.89 -7.38 25.21
CA LYS A 327 20.21 -5.96 25.00
C LYS A 327 19.75 -5.40 23.65
N SER A 328 19.51 -6.25 22.67
CA SER A 328 19.06 -5.85 21.32
C SER A 328 18.03 -6.85 20.80
N ARG A 329 16.89 -6.34 20.38
CA ARG A 329 15.74 -7.15 19.91
C ARG A 329 15.28 -6.70 18.54
N PRO A 330 15.01 -7.61 17.62
CA PRO A 330 14.41 -7.26 16.34
C PRO A 330 12.97 -6.76 16.54
N ILE A 331 12.51 -5.92 15.62
CA ILE A 331 11.10 -5.51 15.56
C ILE A 331 10.21 -6.69 15.15
N THR A 332 8.99 -6.76 15.70
CA THR A 332 8.06 -7.88 15.45
C THR A 332 7.64 -8.03 14.00
N LYS A 333 7.59 -6.92 13.25
CA LYS A 333 7.07 -6.83 11.88
C LYS A 333 5.61 -7.31 11.74
N LYS A 334 4.88 -7.57 12.83
CA LYS A 334 3.48 -8.04 12.84
C LYS A 334 2.47 -6.95 12.41
N GLY A 335 2.94 -5.70 12.19
CA GLY A 335 2.11 -4.59 11.71
C GLY A 335 2.17 -4.38 10.19
N SER A 336 1.63 -3.22 9.71
CA SER A 336 1.53 -2.87 8.29
C SER A 336 2.91 -2.69 7.61
N PRO A 337 3.31 -3.56 6.65
CA PRO A 337 4.54 -3.38 5.90
C PRO A 337 4.55 -2.10 5.06
N SER A 338 3.37 -1.70 4.60
CA SER A 338 3.15 -0.49 3.81
C SER A 338 3.48 0.76 4.61
N LEU A 339 2.99 0.82 5.85
CA LEU A 339 3.23 1.93 6.76
C LEU A 339 4.71 2.02 7.14
N ARG A 340 5.35 0.88 7.47
CA ARG A 340 6.80 0.84 7.74
C ARG A 340 7.62 1.40 6.58
N ARG A 341 7.26 1.03 5.32
CA ARG A 341 7.93 1.59 4.12
C ARG A 341 7.76 3.10 4.02
N THR A 342 6.56 3.62 4.24
CA THR A 342 6.28 5.07 4.18
C THR A 342 7.10 5.81 5.24
N LEU A 343 7.12 5.31 6.48
CA LEU A 343 7.93 5.88 7.56
C LEU A 343 9.43 5.83 7.25
N PHE A 344 9.90 4.74 6.64
CA PHE A 344 11.31 4.63 6.21
C PHE A 344 11.67 5.67 5.15
N ILE A 345 10.78 5.95 4.19
CA ILE A 345 11.00 7.00 3.17
C ILE A 345 11.07 8.38 3.82
N ILE A 346 10.16 8.68 4.76
CA ILE A 346 10.16 9.93 5.52
C ILE A 346 11.48 10.06 6.29
N MET A 347 11.88 9.03 7.02
CA MET A 347 13.13 9.00 7.78
C MET A 347 14.35 9.20 6.87
N LYS A 348 14.39 8.52 5.71
CA LYS A 348 15.47 8.70 4.73
C LYS A 348 15.56 10.15 4.27
N THR A 349 14.44 10.80 4.01
CA THR A 349 14.38 12.23 3.62
C THR A 349 14.95 13.12 4.73
N LEU A 350 14.63 12.81 5.98
CA LEU A 350 15.14 13.52 7.15
C LEU A 350 16.67 13.38 7.25
N VAL A 351 17.18 12.17 7.14
CA VAL A 351 18.62 11.88 7.26
C VAL A 351 19.44 12.52 6.13
N THR A 352 18.94 12.49 4.89
CA THR A 352 19.68 13.02 3.73
C THR A 352 19.72 14.54 3.67
N LYS A 353 18.71 15.23 4.22
CA LYS A 353 18.64 16.70 4.12
C LYS A 353 19.40 17.48 5.18
N ASN A 354 19.79 16.86 6.32
CA ASN A 354 20.55 17.61 7.33
C ASN A 354 21.25 16.72 8.38
N ARG A 355 22.60 16.84 8.52
CA ARG A 355 23.36 16.14 9.59
C ARG A 355 22.96 16.57 11.02
N LEU A 356 22.43 17.77 11.21
CA LEU A 356 21.88 18.25 12.49
C LEU A 356 20.59 17.53 12.89
N ILE A 357 19.86 17.00 11.95
CA ILE A 357 18.62 16.25 12.18
C ILE A 357 18.89 14.84 12.69
N ILE A 358 20.07 14.27 12.52
CA ILE A 358 20.42 13.00 13.15
C ILE A 358 20.30 13.11 14.69
N LEU A 359 20.68 14.23 15.26
CA LEU A 359 20.48 14.53 16.70
C LEU A 359 18.98 14.72 17.02
N PHE A 360 18.22 15.36 16.14
CA PHE A 360 16.80 15.57 16.34
C PHE A 360 16.00 14.27 16.10
N ILE A 361 16.40 13.42 15.16
CA ILE A 361 15.84 12.08 14.97
C ILE A 361 16.17 11.18 16.15
N HIS A 362 17.38 11.23 16.67
CA HIS A 362 17.75 10.51 17.89
C HIS A 362 16.91 11.01 19.09
N PHE A 363 16.66 12.32 19.16
CA PHE A 363 15.76 12.94 20.12
C PHE A 363 14.29 12.54 19.89
N LEU A 364 13.78 12.53 18.65
CA LEU A 364 12.43 12.09 18.31
C LEU A 364 12.25 10.58 18.54
N ILE A 365 13.18 9.75 18.10
CA ILE A 365 13.16 8.30 18.36
C ILE A 365 13.22 8.05 19.86
N LYS A 366 14.10 8.74 20.59
CA LYS A 366 14.23 8.62 22.04
C LYS A 366 12.99 9.13 22.78
N ASN A 367 12.30 10.15 22.26
CA ASN A 367 11.07 10.69 22.86
C ASN A 367 9.81 9.99 22.37
N VAL A 368 9.76 9.47 21.15
CA VAL A 368 8.71 8.55 20.68
C VAL A 368 8.82 7.23 21.44
N LEU A 369 10.03 6.71 21.65
CA LEU A 369 10.26 5.53 22.47
C LEU A 369 10.07 5.79 23.97
N ARG A 370 10.25 7.05 24.44
CA ARG A 370 10.02 7.47 25.85
C ARG A 370 8.61 8.00 26.13
N GLY A 371 7.75 8.08 25.15
CA GLY A 371 6.37 8.47 25.39
C GLY A 371 6.11 9.99 25.53
N SER A 372 6.96 10.87 25.00
CA SER A 372 6.89 12.32 25.19
C SER A 372 6.65 13.11 23.91
N ILE A 373 5.76 12.68 23.00
CA ILE A 373 5.20 13.59 22.00
C ILE A 373 3.83 13.98 22.49
N ILE A 374 3.73 15.21 22.98
CA ILE A 374 2.47 15.90 23.27
C ILE A 374 1.75 16.03 21.92
N ILE A 375 0.58 15.45 21.82
CA ILE A 375 -0.40 15.82 20.82
C ILE A 375 -0.86 17.21 21.28
N LEU A 376 -0.37 18.26 20.59
CA LEU A 376 -0.94 19.58 20.73
C LEU A 376 -2.42 19.48 20.34
N THR A 377 -3.26 19.68 21.31
CA THR A 377 -4.69 19.92 21.19
C THR A 377 -4.96 21.15 20.36
#